data_ee6da458281ad667e0747935373aa3c1
#
_entry.id   ee6da458281ad667e0747935373aa3c1
#
_cell.length_a   1.000
_cell.length_b   1.000
_cell.length_c   1.000
_cell.angle_alpha   90.00
_cell.angle_beta   90.00
_cell.angle_gamma   90.00
#
_symmetry.space_group_name_H-M   'P 1'
#
loop_
_entity.id
_entity.type
_entity.pdbx_description
1 polymer ?
#
loop_
_entity_poly.entity_id
_entity_poly.type
_entity_poly.pdbx_seq_one_letter_code
_entity_poly.pdbx_strand_id
1 'polypeptide(L)'
;MEWKITDGLTDYKDAVAFMEARVAAIAAGEADECVWLLEHPPLYTAGTSARIEDLTDPDRFPVYEAKRGGEYTYHGPGQRVAYVMLDLNTRGKDVRRFVKQLEEWVIAALAEFNVHGEIRDGRVGVWVRRNDKPLTPSGQPAEDKVAAIGLRLRKWVSFHGISINVEPDLEHFSGIVPCGITEHGVTSLVDLGLPVTLVDVDTALRKTFSEVFAPNGG
;
A
#
# COMPACT_ATOMS: atom_id res chain seq x y z
N MET A 1 -17.19 -12.14 -1.74
CA MET A 1 -16.09 -11.17 -1.95
C MET A 1 -15.56 -11.30 -3.38
N GLU A 2 -15.37 -10.20 -4.07
CA GLU A 2 -14.86 -10.10 -5.43
C GLU A 2 -13.35 -9.80 -5.45
N TRP A 3 -12.64 -10.46 -6.36
CA TRP A 3 -11.27 -10.10 -6.72
C TRP A 3 -11.29 -9.53 -8.14
N LYS A 4 -10.91 -8.26 -8.27
CA LYS A 4 -10.77 -7.58 -9.54
C LYS A 4 -9.27 -7.37 -9.82
N ILE A 5 -8.84 -7.71 -11.03
CA ILE A 5 -7.49 -7.42 -11.52
C ILE A 5 -7.66 -6.62 -12.80
N THR A 6 -6.91 -5.53 -12.93
CA THR A 6 -6.88 -4.73 -14.16
C THR A 6 -5.47 -4.77 -14.73
N ASP A 7 -5.37 -5.21 -15.98
CA ASP A 7 -4.14 -5.17 -16.75
C ASP A 7 -3.87 -3.75 -17.27
N GLY A 8 -2.60 -3.37 -17.25
CA GLY A 8 -2.17 -2.04 -17.65
C GLY A 8 -2.48 -0.95 -16.62
N LEU A 9 -2.27 0.31 -17.02
CA LEU A 9 -2.35 1.46 -16.13
C LEU A 9 -3.79 1.97 -16.00
N THR A 10 -4.26 2.12 -14.78
CA THR A 10 -5.58 2.66 -14.45
C THR A 10 -5.46 4.14 -14.07
N ASP A 11 -6.25 5.02 -14.69
CA ASP A 11 -6.32 6.42 -14.28
C ASP A 11 -6.76 6.55 -12.82
N TYR A 12 -6.11 7.45 -12.07
CA TYR A 12 -6.36 7.59 -10.64
C TYR A 12 -7.78 8.10 -10.33
N LYS A 13 -8.31 9.02 -11.14
CA LYS A 13 -9.66 9.56 -10.94
C LYS A 13 -10.73 8.51 -11.21
N ASP A 14 -10.52 7.69 -12.24
CA ASP A 14 -11.43 6.58 -12.56
C ASP A 14 -11.42 5.54 -11.44
N ALA A 15 -10.24 5.24 -10.90
CA ALA A 15 -10.11 4.33 -9.77
C ALA A 15 -10.80 4.87 -8.51
N VAL A 16 -10.65 6.16 -8.21
CA VAL A 16 -11.35 6.80 -7.09
C VAL A 16 -12.87 6.77 -7.29
N ALA A 17 -13.36 7.07 -8.50
CA ALA A 17 -14.78 7.01 -8.82
C ALA A 17 -15.35 5.60 -8.62
N PHE A 18 -14.63 4.57 -9.07
CA PHE A 18 -15.01 3.18 -8.85
C PHE A 18 -15.07 2.84 -7.35
N MET A 19 -14.03 3.21 -6.58
CA MET A 19 -14.00 2.95 -5.14
C MET A 19 -15.16 3.65 -4.40
N GLU A 20 -15.45 4.92 -4.72
CA GLU A 20 -16.55 5.68 -4.13
C GLU A 20 -17.90 4.98 -4.36
N ALA A 21 -18.14 4.50 -5.58
CA ALA A 21 -19.37 3.78 -5.93
C ALA A 21 -19.44 2.43 -5.22
N ARG A 22 -18.36 1.64 -5.25
CA ARG A 22 -18.31 0.30 -4.64
C ARG A 22 -18.48 0.38 -3.12
N VAL A 23 -17.80 1.30 -2.45
CA VAL A 23 -17.92 1.50 -0.99
C VAL A 23 -19.34 1.93 -0.60
N ALA A 24 -20.00 2.77 -1.42
CA ALA A 24 -21.39 3.15 -1.17
C ALA A 24 -22.33 1.93 -1.29
N ALA A 25 -22.15 1.11 -2.31
CA ALA A 25 -22.94 -0.10 -2.54
C ALA A 25 -22.71 -1.17 -1.46
N ILE A 26 -21.47 -1.41 -1.03
CA ILE A 26 -21.16 -2.30 0.10
C ILE A 26 -21.85 -1.80 1.38
N ALA A 27 -21.76 -0.51 1.67
CA ALA A 27 -22.38 0.09 2.86
C ALA A 27 -23.93 0.05 2.82
N ALA A 28 -24.54 -0.11 1.64
CA ALA A 28 -25.96 -0.28 1.45
C ALA A 28 -26.38 -1.79 1.43
N GLY A 29 -25.44 -2.72 1.41
CA GLY A 29 -25.70 -4.15 1.25
C GLY A 29 -26.07 -4.55 -0.18
N GLU A 30 -25.74 -3.72 -1.16
CA GLU A 30 -26.09 -3.88 -2.57
C GLU A 30 -24.95 -4.48 -3.41
N ALA A 31 -23.75 -4.59 -2.85
CA ALA A 31 -22.58 -5.18 -3.51
C ALA A 31 -21.70 -5.95 -2.54
N ASP A 32 -21.00 -6.94 -3.07
CA ASP A 32 -19.95 -7.68 -2.36
C ASP A 32 -18.74 -6.81 -2.05
N GLU A 33 -18.03 -7.16 -0.97
CA GLU A 33 -16.68 -6.69 -0.70
C GLU A 33 -15.76 -6.94 -1.90
N CYS A 34 -14.76 -6.08 -2.09
CA CYS A 34 -13.88 -6.18 -3.25
C CYS A 34 -12.43 -5.87 -2.89
N VAL A 35 -11.52 -6.70 -3.39
CA VAL A 35 -10.10 -6.40 -3.49
C VAL A 35 -9.77 -6.16 -4.96
N TRP A 36 -9.24 -4.97 -5.28
CA TRP A 36 -8.91 -4.60 -6.64
C TRP A 36 -7.40 -4.36 -6.80
N LEU A 37 -6.76 -5.22 -7.60
CA LEU A 37 -5.33 -5.17 -7.93
C LEU A 37 -5.14 -4.43 -9.25
N LEU A 38 -4.27 -3.42 -9.24
CA LEU A 38 -4.04 -2.54 -10.39
C LEU A 38 -2.66 -1.86 -10.31
N GLU A 39 -2.33 -1.12 -11.36
CA GLU A 39 -1.23 -0.16 -11.43
C GLU A 39 -1.77 1.21 -11.84
N HIS A 40 -1.05 2.26 -11.48
CA HIS A 40 -1.32 3.62 -11.93
C HIS A 40 -0.23 4.14 -12.88
N PRO A 41 -0.51 5.13 -13.73
CA PRO A 41 0.54 5.97 -14.31
C PRO A 41 1.30 6.72 -13.20
N PRO A 42 2.51 7.23 -13.47
CA PRO A 42 3.29 7.98 -12.49
C PRO A 42 2.51 9.16 -11.90
N LEU A 43 2.36 9.18 -10.57
CA LEU A 43 1.66 10.24 -9.84
C LEU A 43 2.06 10.28 -8.37
N TYR A 44 1.79 11.40 -7.71
CA TYR A 44 1.84 11.55 -6.26
C TYR A 44 0.43 11.65 -5.68
N THR A 45 0.23 11.11 -4.48
CA THR A 45 -0.98 11.32 -3.71
C THR A 45 -0.65 11.92 -2.35
N ALA A 46 -1.39 13.00 -2.00
CA ALA A 46 -1.32 13.63 -0.70
C ALA A 46 -2.36 13.01 0.24
N GLY A 47 -1.93 12.42 1.34
CA GLY A 47 -2.80 11.99 2.43
C GLY A 47 -3.18 13.15 3.35
N THR A 48 -3.99 12.87 4.37
CA THR A 48 -4.51 13.91 5.30
C THR A 48 -3.44 14.54 6.19
N SER A 49 -2.26 13.94 6.29
CA SER A 49 -1.11 14.45 7.06
C SER A 49 0.00 15.02 6.16
N ALA A 50 -0.23 15.09 4.85
CA ALA A 50 0.75 15.60 3.90
C ALA A 50 1.01 17.10 4.13
N ARG A 51 2.29 17.48 4.16
CA ARG A 51 2.72 18.86 4.30
C ARG A 51 3.39 19.31 3.01
N ILE A 52 3.11 20.54 2.61
CA ILE A 52 3.59 21.06 1.30
C ILE A 52 5.12 21.03 1.19
N GLU A 53 5.83 21.19 2.30
CA GLU A 53 7.29 21.12 2.36
C GLU A 53 7.85 19.72 2.05
N ASP A 54 7.03 18.68 2.17
CA ASP A 54 7.41 17.30 1.86
C ASP A 54 7.25 16.96 0.36
N LEU A 55 6.71 17.87 -0.44
CA LEU A 55 6.67 17.78 -1.90
C LEU A 55 7.85 18.55 -2.49
N THR A 56 8.96 17.85 -2.71
CA THR A 56 10.25 18.46 -3.11
C THR A 56 10.33 18.78 -4.60
N ASP A 57 9.57 18.06 -5.43
CA ASP A 57 9.47 18.30 -6.89
C ASP A 57 7.99 18.25 -7.34
N PRO A 58 7.27 19.38 -7.16
CA PRO A 58 5.82 19.42 -7.43
C PRO A 58 5.46 19.35 -8.91
N ASP A 59 6.39 19.62 -9.81
CA ASP A 59 6.15 19.64 -11.26
C ASP A 59 6.46 18.29 -11.93
N ARG A 60 7.05 17.35 -11.20
CA ARG A 60 7.49 16.07 -11.75
C ARG A 60 6.35 15.18 -12.22
N PHE A 61 5.32 15.02 -11.38
CA PHE A 61 4.15 14.19 -11.67
C PHE A 61 2.86 14.85 -11.19
N PRO A 62 1.69 14.47 -11.75
CA PRO A 62 0.41 14.91 -11.21
C PRO A 62 0.27 14.59 -9.72
N VAL A 63 -0.25 15.55 -8.94
CA VAL A 63 -0.50 15.42 -7.50
C VAL A 63 -1.99 15.38 -7.24
N TYR A 64 -2.46 14.36 -6.51
CA TYR A 64 -3.88 14.20 -6.16
C TYR A 64 -4.08 14.20 -4.65
N GLU A 65 -5.08 14.93 -4.18
CA GLU A 65 -5.56 14.82 -2.80
C GLU A 65 -6.35 13.52 -2.62
N ALA A 66 -5.82 12.59 -1.82
CA ALA A 66 -6.38 11.24 -1.71
C ALA A 66 -7.38 11.09 -0.55
N LYS A 67 -7.42 12.03 0.40
CA LYS A 67 -8.24 11.97 1.63
C LYS A 67 -8.06 10.67 2.44
N ARG A 68 -7.01 9.89 2.17
CA ARG A 68 -6.57 8.75 2.97
C ARG A 68 -5.65 9.21 4.09
N GLY A 69 -5.45 8.39 5.11
CA GLY A 69 -4.43 8.64 6.13
C GLY A 69 -3.02 8.65 5.56
N GLY A 70 -2.08 9.22 6.32
CA GLY A 70 -0.67 9.33 5.97
C GLY A 70 -0.32 10.58 5.15
N GLU A 71 0.91 10.64 4.69
CA GLU A 71 1.57 11.75 4.00
C GLU A 71 1.59 11.54 2.48
N TYR A 72 2.58 12.15 1.78
CA TYR A 72 2.76 11.88 0.35
C TYR A 72 3.20 10.44 0.10
N THR A 73 2.76 9.88 -1.02
CA THR A 73 3.30 8.66 -1.60
C THR A 73 3.32 8.74 -3.11
N TYR A 74 4.18 7.94 -3.73
CA TYR A 74 4.26 7.74 -5.17
C TYR A 74 3.47 6.50 -5.59
N HIS A 75 2.83 6.58 -6.75
CA HIS A 75 2.31 5.43 -7.49
C HIS A 75 2.79 5.49 -8.93
N GLY A 76 3.09 4.33 -9.51
CA GLY A 76 3.56 4.23 -10.88
C GLY A 76 3.70 2.80 -11.37
N PRO A 77 4.09 2.60 -12.65
CA PRO A 77 4.32 1.29 -13.23
C PRO A 77 5.32 0.47 -12.40
N GLY A 78 5.10 -0.83 -12.30
CA GLY A 78 5.91 -1.72 -11.48
C GLY A 78 5.55 -1.73 -9.99
N GLN A 79 4.58 -0.90 -9.56
CA GLN A 79 4.04 -0.93 -8.21
C GLN A 79 2.66 -1.58 -8.21
N ARG A 80 2.48 -2.70 -7.48
CA ARG A 80 1.16 -3.30 -7.30
C ARG A 80 0.37 -2.56 -6.23
N VAL A 81 -0.70 -1.92 -6.65
CA VAL A 81 -1.68 -1.32 -5.76
C VAL A 81 -2.81 -2.32 -5.51
N ALA A 82 -3.20 -2.52 -4.26
CA ALA A 82 -4.38 -3.27 -3.89
C ALA A 82 -5.34 -2.36 -3.13
N TYR A 83 -6.45 -2.00 -3.78
CA TYR A 83 -7.55 -1.30 -3.14
C TYR A 83 -8.46 -2.30 -2.43
N VAL A 84 -8.63 -2.12 -1.14
CA VAL A 84 -9.27 -3.07 -0.23
C VAL A 84 -10.55 -2.46 0.29
N MET A 85 -11.69 -2.90 -0.26
CA MET A 85 -13.02 -2.41 0.07
C MET A 85 -13.77 -3.47 0.88
N LEU A 86 -13.55 -3.46 2.19
CA LEU A 86 -14.11 -4.41 3.16
C LEU A 86 -15.02 -3.71 4.16
N ASP A 87 -16.06 -4.40 4.59
CA ASP A 87 -16.99 -3.92 5.63
C ASP A 87 -16.45 -4.23 7.04
N LEU A 88 -15.94 -3.21 7.70
CA LEU A 88 -15.44 -3.31 9.07
C LEU A 88 -16.57 -3.41 10.12
N ASN A 89 -17.82 -3.20 9.75
CA ASN A 89 -18.96 -3.43 10.66
C ASN A 89 -18.98 -4.90 11.12
N THR A 90 -18.62 -5.81 10.22
CA THR A 90 -18.56 -7.26 10.50
C THR A 90 -17.21 -7.72 11.05
N ARG A 91 -16.22 -6.81 11.13
CA ARG A 91 -14.81 -7.10 11.52
C ARG A 91 -14.37 -6.39 12.81
N GLY A 92 -15.33 -5.87 13.60
CA GLY A 92 -15.05 -5.32 14.94
C GLY A 92 -14.78 -3.81 14.99
N LYS A 93 -14.92 -3.05 13.88
CA LYS A 93 -14.79 -1.58 13.82
C LYS A 93 -13.51 -1.01 14.45
N ASP A 94 -12.40 -1.70 14.27
CA ASP A 94 -11.09 -1.28 14.77
C ASP A 94 -10.15 -0.95 13.62
N VAL A 95 -9.89 0.34 13.41
CA VAL A 95 -9.03 0.84 12.32
C VAL A 95 -7.57 0.44 12.54
N ARG A 96 -7.07 0.50 13.78
CA ARG A 96 -5.68 0.16 14.09
C ARG A 96 -5.41 -1.32 13.84
N ARG A 97 -6.33 -2.16 14.31
CA ARG A 97 -6.28 -3.59 14.02
C ARG A 97 -6.31 -3.87 12.52
N PHE A 98 -7.16 -3.16 11.78
CA PHE A 98 -7.29 -3.35 10.33
C PHE A 98 -6.01 -2.91 9.58
N VAL A 99 -5.39 -1.79 9.97
CA VAL A 99 -4.07 -1.39 9.45
C VAL A 99 -3.03 -2.48 9.70
N LYS A 100 -2.96 -3.00 10.94
CA LYS A 100 -2.04 -4.08 11.28
C LYS A 100 -2.30 -5.35 10.46
N GLN A 101 -3.55 -5.71 10.22
CA GLN A 101 -3.92 -6.84 9.35
C GLN A 101 -3.44 -6.63 7.90
N LEU A 102 -3.50 -5.39 7.36
CA LEU A 102 -2.95 -5.09 6.04
C LEU A 102 -1.43 -5.22 6.01
N GLU A 103 -0.73 -4.79 7.07
CA GLU A 103 0.72 -5.01 7.21
C GLU A 103 1.04 -6.50 7.28
N GLU A 104 0.34 -7.26 8.10
CA GLU A 104 0.49 -8.71 8.25
C GLU A 104 0.21 -9.44 6.92
N TRP A 105 -0.78 -8.99 6.14
CA TRP A 105 -1.08 -9.55 4.84
C TRP A 105 0.04 -9.32 3.83
N VAL A 106 0.61 -8.11 3.78
CA VAL A 106 1.79 -7.83 2.96
C VAL A 106 2.96 -8.71 3.39
N ILE A 107 3.23 -8.83 4.70
CA ILE A 107 4.31 -9.66 5.23
C ILE A 107 4.12 -11.14 4.83
N ALA A 108 2.90 -11.66 4.93
CA ALA A 108 2.58 -13.02 4.51
C ALA A 108 2.83 -13.23 3.00
N ALA A 109 2.43 -12.25 2.17
CA ALA A 109 2.70 -12.30 0.73
C ALA A 109 4.20 -12.22 0.41
N LEU A 110 4.97 -11.38 1.10
CA LEU A 110 6.42 -11.27 0.95
C LEU A 110 7.15 -12.54 1.37
N ALA A 111 6.65 -13.24 2.38
CA ALA A 111 7.21 -14.51 2.84
C ALA A 111 7.18 -15.61 1.78
N GLU A 112 6.22 -15.59 0.83
CA GLU A 112 6.18 -16.50 -0.32
C GLU A 112 7.43 -16.35 -1.24
N PHE A 113 8.12 -15.21 -1.15
CA PHE A 113 9.36 -14.90 -1.87
C PHE A 113 10.60 -14.95 -0.98
N ASN A 114 10.48 -15.49 0.25
CA ASN A 114 11.53 -15.49 1.27
C ASN A 114 12.01 -14.07 1.69
N VAL A 115 11.16 -13.06 1.55
CA VAL A 115 11.42 -11.71 2.05
C VAL A 115 10.88 -11.56 3.46
N HIS A 116 11.75 -11.18 4.40
CA HIS A 116 11.37 -10.92 5.78
C HIS A 116 10.92 -9.46 5.94
N GLY A 117 9.61 -9.23 5.81
CA GLY A 117 8.99 -7.93 6.09
C GLY A 117 8.74 -7.74 7.58
N GLU A 118 8.87 -6.52 8.05
CA GLU A 118 8.69 -6.17 9.47
C GLU A 118 7.81 -4.93 9.63
N ILE A 119 7.01 -4.91 10.70
CA ILE A 119 6.25 -3.73 11.16
C ILE A 119 7.16 -2.88 12.03
N ARG A 120 6.99 -1.56 12.00
CA ARG A 120 7.69 -0.60 12.86
C ARG A 120 6.70 0.29 13.58
N ASP A 121 6.84 0.39 14.89
CA ASP A 121 6.03 1.28 15.71
C ASP A 121 6.16 2.73 15.24
N GLY A 122 5.02 3.39 15.05
CA GLY A 122 4.95 4.78 14.59
C GLY A 122 5.25 4.99 13.10
N ARG A 123 5.61 3.96 12.34
CA ARG A 123 5.94 4.05 10.91
C ARG A 123 5.11 3.06 10.09
N VAL A 124 3.85 3.38 9.82
CA VAL A 124 2.92 2.52 9.07
C VAL A 124 3.49 2.13 7.71
N GLY A 125 3.41 0.83 7.39
CA GLY A 125 3.95 0.20 6.19
C GLY A 125 4.81 -1.00 6.51
N VAL A 126 5.32 -1.69 5.49
CA VAL A 126 6.18 -2.85 5.65
C VAL A 126 7.62 -2.51 5.28
N TRP A 127 8.52 -2.87 6.17
CA TRP A 127 9.93 -2.51 6.13
C TRP A 127 10.79 -3.76 5.99
N VAL A 128 11.93 -3.61 5.31
CA VAL A 128 12.92 -4.69 5.12
C VAL A 128 14.28 -4.19 5.60
N ARG A 129 15.00 -4.99 6.38
CA ARG A 129 16.38 -4.69 6.77
C ARG A 129 17.30 -4.83 5.56
N ARG A 130 18.21 -3.85 5.42
CA ARG A 130 19.17 -3.78 4.34
C ARG A 130 20.58 -4.08 4.87
N ASN A 131 20.87 -5.36 5.03
CA ASN A 131 22.19 -5.81 5.48
C ASN A 131 23.31 -5.55 4.44
N ASP A 132 22.91 -5.23 3.21
CA ASP A 132 23.77 -4.82 2.08
C ASP A 132 24.12 -3.32 2.10
N LYS A 133 23.49 -2.53 2.99
CA LYS A 133 23.75 -1.10 3.15
C LYS A 133 24.55 -0.81 4.43
N PRO A 134 25.30 0.30 4.48
CA PRO A 134 25.97 0.73 5.71
C PRO A 134 24.93 1.04 6.80
N LEU A 135 25.40 1.05 8.05
CA LEU A 135 24.58 1.52 9.18
C LEU A 135 24.14 2.97 8.94
N THR A 136 22.99 3.32 9.50
CA THR A 136 22.50 4.70 9.50
C THR A 136 23.45 5.62 10.28
N PRO A 137 23.37 6.95 10.14
CA PRO A 137 24.16 7.89 10.93
C PRO A 137 23.99 7.71 12.45
N SER A 138 22.84 7.18 12.89
CA SER A 138 22.57 6.83 14.29
C SER A 138 23.15 5.46 14.71
N GLY A 139 23.84 4.74 13.81
CA GLY A 139 24.46 3.43 14.08
C GLY A 139 23.48 2.26 14.06
N GLN A 140 22.26 2.46 13.59
CA GLN A 140 21.26 1.40 13.45
C GLN A 140 21.37 0.69 12.09
N PRO A 141 20.91 -0.56 11.96
CA PRO A 141 20.77 -1.21 10.65
C PRO A 141 19.91 -0.37 9.70
N ALA A 142 20.35 -0.27 8.45
CA ALA A 142 19.55 0.39 7.41
C ALA A 142 18.26 -0.41 7.15
N GLU A 143 17.17 0.31 6.93
CA GLU A 143 15.86 -0.25 6.63
C GLU A 143 15.22 0.54 5.49
N ASP A 144 14.60 -0.17 4.56
CA ASP A 144 13.87 0.45 3.47
C ASP A 144 12.40 -0.01 3.47
N LYS A 145 11.50 0.89 3.10
CA LYS A 145 10.09 0.58 2.96
C LYS A 145 9.84 -0.13 1.63
N VAL A 146 9.26 -1.34 1.68
CA VAL A 146 8.88 -2.12 0.50
C VAL A 146 7.40 -1.96 0.15
N ALA A 147 6.57 -1.63 1.14
CA ALA A 147 5.14 -1.40 0.91
C ALA A 147 4.60 -0.29 1.79
N ALA A 148 3.72 0.51 1.22
CA ALA A 148 2.99 1.57 1.92
C ALA A 148 1.53 1.17 2.16
N ILE A 149 0.93 1.72 3.22
CA ILE A 149 -0.46 1.49 3.59
C ILE A 149 -1.11 2.85 3.85
N GLY A 150 -2.26 3.04 3.23
CA GLY A 150 -3.06 4.24 3.44
C GLY A 150 -4.54 3.94 3.29
N LEU A 151 -5.33 4.27 4.28
CA LEU A 151 -6.75 3.96 4.34
C LEU A 151 -7.61 5.21 4.47
N ARG A 152 -8.82 5.10 3.96
CA ARG A 152 -9.96 5.94 4.28
C ARG A 152 -11.13 5.04 4.66
N LEU A 153 -12.00 5.50 5.54
CA LEU A 153 -13.23 4.81 5.91
C LEU A 153 -14.45 5.68 5.62
N ARG A 154 -15.51 5.05 5.13
CA ARG A 154 -16.83 5.67 5.00
C ARG A 154 -17.89 4.66 5.45
N LYS A 155 -18.67 5.02 6.47
CA LYS A 155 -19.65 4.11 7.09
C LYS A 155 -19.05 2.77 7.52
N TRP A 156 -17.79 2.77 7.96
CA TRP A 156 -17.02 1.58 8.33
C TRP A 156 -16.70 0.62 7.16
N VAL A 157 -16.84 1.06 5.93
CA VAL A 157 -16.28 0.37 4.75
C VAL A 157 -14.96 1.04 4.37
N SER A 158 -13.92 0.22 4.18
CA SER A 158 -12.58 0.71 3.80
C SER A 158 -12.48 1.01 2.32
N PHE A 159 -11.62 1.95 1.96
CA PHE A 159 -11.13 2.18 0.60
C PHE A 159 -9.70 2.71 0.61
N HIS A 160 -9.05 2.72 -0.56
CA HIS A 160 -7.60 2.64 -0.72
C HIS A 160 -7.08 1.31 -0.14
N GLY A 161 -5.88 1.23 0.37
CA GLY A 161 -5.31 -0.01 0.91
C GLY A 161 -3.79 0.00 0.94
N ILE A 162 -3.17 -0.84 0.12
CA ILE A 162 -1.73 -1.07 0.12
C ILE A 162 -1.12 -0.79 -1.26
N SER A 163 0.17 -0.47 -1.26
CA SER A 163 0.99 -0.47 -2.47
C SER A 163 2.30 -1.19 -2.19
N ILE A 164 2.64 -2.19 -3.02
CA ILE A 164 3.85 -3.00 -2.91
C ILE A 164 4.77 -2.64 -4.07
N ASN A 165 6.00 -2.28 -3.76
CA ASN A 165 7.02 -2.00 -4.77
C ASN A 165 7.56 -3.32 -5.31
N VAL A 166 7.16 -3.70 -6.52
CA VAL A 166 7.67 -4.89 -7.22
C VAL A 166 8.89 -4.50 -8.05
N GLU A 167 8.73 -3.61 -9.02
CA GLU A 167 9.77 -3.08 -9.91
C GLU A 167 9.48 -1.62 -10.33
N PRO A 168 9.05 -0.71 -9.44
CA PRO A 168 8.88 0.68 -9.83
C PRO A 168 10.25 1.36 -9.99
N ASP A 169 10.29 2.45 -10.74
CA ASP A 169 11.43 3.34 -10.70
C ASP A 169 11.51 4.03 -9.32
N LEU A 170 12.47 3.58 -8.50
CA LEU A 170 12.62 4.06 -7.12
C LEU A 170 13.09 5.53 -7.06
N GLU A 171 13.72 6.04 -8.13
CA GLU A 171 14.12 7.44 -8.21
C GLU A 171 12.92 8.37 -8.20
N HIS A 172 11.76 7.91 -8.64
CA HIS A 172 10.51 8.67 -8.61
C HIS A 172 10.03 9.05 -7.20
N PHE A 173 10.47 8.35 -6.17
CA PHE A 173 10.20 8.72 -4.77
C PHE A 173 10.98 9.94 -4.30
N SER A 174 12.05 10.36 -5.02
CA SER A 174 12.87 11.52 -4.63
C SER A 174 12.14 12.87 -4.73
N GLY A 175 11.04 12.94 -5.46
CA GLY A 175 10.21 14.15 -5.55
C GLY A 175 9.30 14.38 -4.34
N ILE A 176 9.34 13.49 -3.35
CA ILE A 176 8.61 13.61 -2.09
C ILE A 176 9.51 13.19 -0.92
N VAL A 177 9.16 13.61 0.31
CA VAL A 177 9.72 13.03 1.54
C VAL A 177 8.72 11.98 2.02
N PRO A 178 8.92 10.67 1.74
CA PRO A 178 7.97 9.64 2.14
C PRO A 178 7.92 9.54 3.65
N CYS A 179 6.74 9.68 4.26
CA CYS A 179 6.53 9.57 5.70
C CYS A 179 7.32 10.58 6.56
N GLY A 180 7.78 11.72 6.00
CA GLY A 180 8.55 12.73 6.75
C GLY A 180 9.88 12.24 7.34
N ILE A 181 10.38 11.07 6.91
CA ILE A 181 11.57 10.43 7.48
C ILE A 181 12.68 10.41 6.44
N THR A 182 13.75 11.16 6.71
CA THR A 182 14.93 11.27 5.85
C THR A 182 15.97 10.17 6.07
N GLU A 183 15.88 9.41 7.16
CA GLU A 183 16.89 8.39 7.53
C GLU A 183 16.62 7.00 6.91
N HIS A 184 15.47 6.80 6.27
CA HIS A 184 15.08 5.53 5.69
C HIS A 184 14.73 5.69 4.21
N GLY A 185 15.11 4.69 3.41
CA GLY A 185 14.85 4.64 1.99
C GLY A 185 13.56 3.89 1.62
N VAL A 186 13.39 3.72 0.33
CA VAL A 186 12.43 2.82 -0.29
C VAL A 186 13.18 1.72 -1.02
N THR A 187 12.56 0.55 -1.17
CA THR A 187 13.08 -0.59 -1.92
C THR A 187 11.96 -1.24 -2.71
N SER A 188 12.33 -2.19 -3.56
CA SER A 188 11.39 -3.04 -4.31
C SER A 188 11.86 -4.49 -4.28
N LEU A 189 11.02 -5.41 -4.72
CA LEU A 189 11.39 -6.83 -4.80
C LEU A 189 12.57 -7.02 -5.76
N VAL A 190 12.57 -6.32 -6.89
CA VAL A 190 13.69 -6.38 -7.86
C VAL A 190 14.96 -5.74 -7.28
N ASP A 191 14.87 -4.62 -6.56
CA ASP A 191 16.03 -4.01 -5.85
C ASP A 191 16.61 -4.93 -4.76
N LEU A 192 15.80 -5.81 -4.20
CA LEU A 192 16.24 -6.88 -3.29
C LEU A 192 16.85 -8.09 -4.02
N GLY A 193 16.96 -8.04 -5.34
CA GLY A 193 17.56 -9.10 -6.16
C GLY A 193 16.61 -10.24 -6.53
N LEU A 194 15.30 -10.04 -6.43
CA LEU A 194 14.30 -11.07 -6.69
C LEU A 194 13.63 -10.85 -8.06
N PRO A 195 13.64 -11.85 -8.95
CA PRO A 195 12.99 -11.79 -10.26
C PRO A 195 11.48 -12.05 -10.14
N VAL A 196 10.79 -11.27 -9.32
CA VAL A 196 9.36 -11.42 -9.03
C VAL A 196 8.55 -10.48 -9.92
N THR A 197 7.47 -10.99 -10.50
CA THR A 197 6.54 -10.23 -11.33
C THR A 197 5.30 -9.77 -10.56
N LEU A 198 4.54 -8.84 -11.13
CA LEU A 198 3.24 -8.42 -10.58
C LEU A 198 2.27 -9.60 -10.44
N VAL A 199 2.28 -10.53 -11.41
CA VAL A 199 1.41 -11.73 -11.38
C VAL A 199 1.77 -12.67 -10.22
N ASP A 200 3.07 -12.80 -9.92
CA ASP A 200 3.52 -13.57 -8.76
C ASP A 200 3.02 -12.94 -7.45
N VAL A 201 3.11 -11.60 -7.35
CA VAL A 201 2.59 -10.86 -6.19
C VAL A 201 1.07 -10.97 -6.07
N ASP A 202 0.33 -10.91 -7.18
CA ASP A 202 -1.13 -11.13 -7.20
C ASP A 202 -1.49 -12.52 -6.65
N THR A 203 -0.74 -13.53 -7.06
CA THR A 203 -0.92 -14.91 -6.62
C THR A 203 -0.65 -15.05 -5.12
N ALA A 204 0.44 -14.47 -4.63
CA ALA A 204 0.79 -14.47 -3.21
C ALA A 204 -0.26 -13.74 -2.37
N LEU A 205 -0.72 -12.55 -2.80
CA LEU A 205 -1.76 -11.79 -2.13
C LEU A 205 -3.07 -12.57 -2.03
N ARG A 206 -3.51 -13.22 -3.12
CA ARG A 206 -4.73 -14.03 -3.11
C ARG A 206 -4.61 -15.25 -2.19
N LYS A 207 -3.47 -15.92 -2.21
CA LYS A 207 -3.19 -17.10 -1.37
C LYS A 207 -3.26 -16.77 0.11
N THR A 208 -2.63 -15.68 0.52
CA THR A 208 -2.46 -15.33 1.94
C THR A 208 -3.62 -14.52 2.52
N PHE A 209 -4.55 -14.02 1.69
CA PHE A 209 -5.65 -13.18 2.14
C PHE A 209 -6.51 -13.83 3.22
N SER A 210 -6.92 -15.08 3.01
CA SER A 210 -7.79 -15.80 3.93
C SER A 210 -7.12 -16.12 5.27
N GLU A 211 -5.80 -16.21 5.31
CA GLU A 211 -5.03 -16.47 6.53
C GLU A 211 -5.11 -15.29 7.49
N VAL A 212 -5.17 -14.06 6.94
CA VAL A 212 -5.16 -12.82 7.72
C VAL A 212 -6.57 -12.28 7.97
N PHE A 213 -7.46 -12.36 6.97
CA PHE A 213 -8.80 -11.78 7.01
C PHE A 213 -9.91 -12.81 7.23
N ALA A 214 -9.58 -14.06 7.57
CA ALA A 214 -10.61 -15.01 7.98
C ALA A 214 -11.45 -14.39 9.11
N PRO A 215 -12.79 -14.53 9.09
CA PRO A 215 -13.58 -14.17 10.24
C PRO A 215 -13.06 -14.97 11.44
N ASN A 216 -12.72 -14.28 12.53
CA ASN A 216 -12.33 -14.95 13.76
C ASN A 216 -13.45 -15.95 14.08
N GLY A 217 -13.12 -17.24 14.01
CA GLY A 217 -14.03 -18.28 14.48
C GLY A 217 -14.44 -17.93 15.89
N GLY A 218 -15.73 -17.68 16.07
CA GLY A 218 -16.33 -17.44 17.37
C GLY A 218 -16.24 -18.66 18.27
#